data_9d2c85c521a6aba8f9991a5c342c0599
#
_entry.id   9d2c85c521a6aba8f9991a5c342c0599
#
_cell.length_a   1.000
_cell.length_b   1.000
_cell.length_c   1.000
_cell.angle_alpha   90.00
_cell.angle_beta   90.00
_cell.angle_gamma   90.00
#
_symmetry.space_group_name_H-M   'P 1'
#
loop_
_entity.id
_entity.type
_entity.pdbx_description
1 polymer ?
#
loop_
_entity_poly.entity_id
_entity_poly.type
_entity_poly.pdbx_seq_one_letter_code
_entity_poly.pdbx_strand_id
1 'polypeptide(L)'
;MKKILFFALLFCLVGCTFEGVGVTQQVITIKVKANDWTYSQLDNNNYYYVGLNVPELTSNVFNRGEVKAYLVYDRHDVYNARKHALPYVMHKEEFDAAQRDWVFYTETFDFTYGIGWVEFNFRMSDFAYEIGIDPGLTDMEFDVVITRP
;
A
#
# COMPACT_ATOMS: atom_id res chain seq x y z
N MET A 1 -75.90 -9.00 23.99
CA MET A 1 -75.30 -8.63 22.67
C MET A 1 -73.94 -7.97 22.98
N LYS A 2 -72.86 -8.72 22.83
CA LYS A 2 -71.49 -8.27 23.11
C LYS A 2 -70.90 -7.68 21.83
N LYS A 3 -70.59 -6.38 21.84
CA LYS A 3 -69.86 -5.71 20.73
C LYS A 3 -68.37 -5.98 20.88
N ILE A 4 -67.82 -6.75 19.98
CA ILE A 4 -66.40 -7.01 19.86
C ILE A 4 -65.80 -5.85 19.06
N LEU A 5 -64.98 -5.04 19.73
CA LEU A 5 -64.21 -3.95 19.10
C LEU A 5 -62.94 -4.56 18.55
N PHE A 6 -62.84 -4.65 17.21
CA PHE A 6 -61.63 -5.08 16.51
C PHE A 6 -60.66 -3.90 16.46
N PHE A 7 -59.62 -3.92 17.24
CA PHE A 7 -58.53 -2.97 17.18
C PHE A 7 -57.55 -3.43 16.08
N ALA A 8 -57.65 -2.83 14.93
CA ALA A 8 -56.68 -3.05 13.83
C ALA A 8 -55.38 -2.30 14.22
N LEU A 9 -54.39 -3.06 14.66
CA LEU A 9 -53.05 -2.55 14.95
C LEU A 9 -52.32 -2.36 13.58
N LEU A 10 -52.37 -1.14 13.06
CA LEU A 10 -51.64 -0.76 11.88
C LEU A 10 -50.12 -0.69 12.20
N PHE A 11 -49.42 -1.78 11.97
CA PHE A 11 -47.96 -1.77 12.00
C PHE A 11 -47.45 -0.97 10.82
N CYS A 12 -47.13 0.30 11.03
CA CYS A 12 -46.28 1.05 10.11
C CYS A 12 -44.84 0.45 10.17
N LEU A 13 -44.57 -0.50 9.28
CA LEU A 13 -43.22 -0.88 8.95
C LEU A 13 -42.57 0.33 8.26
N VAL A 14 -41.97 1.21 9.05
CA VAL A 14 -41.00 2.15 8.54
C VAL A 14 -39.82 1.30 8.09
N GLY A 15 -39.84 0.92 6.83
CA GLY A 15 -38.71 0.34 6.15
C GLY A 15 -37.61 1.41 6.13
N CYS A 16 -36.68 1.35 7.08
CA CYS A 16 -35.40 2.01 6.88
C CYS A 16 -34.78 1.38 5.64
N THR A 17 -34.93 2.01 4.48
CA THR A 17 -34.05 1.77 3.36
C THR A 17 -32.68 2.24 3.81
N PHE A 18 -31.85 1.32 4.25
CA PHE A 18 -30.42 1.50 4.29
C PHE A 18 -30.02 1.66 2.81
N GLU A 19 -29.97 2.90 2.33
CA GLU A 19 -29.15 3.20 1.17
C GLU A 19 -27.71 2.91 1.63
N GLY A 20 -27.25 1.72 1.35
CA GLY A 20 -25.87 1.36 1.55
C GLY A 20 -25.05 2.33 0.72
N VAL A 21 -24.41 3.29 1.37
CA VAL A 21 -23.36 4.09 0.75
C VAL A 21 -22.37 3.07 0.22
N GLY A 22 -22.42 2.83 -1.09
CA GLY A 22 -21.64 1.79 -1.72
C GLY A 22 -20.16 2.18 -1.62
N VAL A 23 -19.47 1.57 -0.67
CA VAL A 23 -18.01 1.68 -0.61
C VAL A 23 -17.45 1.21 -1.93
N THR A 24 -16.86 2.11 -2.71
CA THR A 24 -16.23 1.77 -3.97
C THR A 24 -14.74 1.57 -3.79
N GLN A 25 -14.23 0.46 -4.33
CA GLN A 25 -12.82 0.16 -4.31
C GLN A 25 -12.26 0.24 -5.73
N GLN A 26 -11.13 0.91 -5.87
CA GLN A 26 -10.37 1.00 -7.11
C GLN A 26 -8.95 0.52 -6.87
N VAL A 27 -8.42 -0.26 -7.80
CA VAL A 27 -7.02 -0.71 -7.78
C VAL A 27 -6.29 -0.07 -8.96
N ILE A 28 -5.16 0.58 -8.67
CA ILE A 28 -4.27 1.18 -9.66
C ILE A 28 -2.97 0.40 -9.61
N THR A 29 -2.62 -0.25 -10.71
CA THR A 29 -1.34 -0.94 -10.85
C THR A 29 -0.30 0.01 -11.41
N ILE A 30 0.81 0.14 -10.71
CA ILE A 30 1.94 1.01 -11.05
C ILE A 30 3.17 0.15 -11.29
N LYS A 31 3.84 0.39 -12.42
CA LYS A 31 5.12 -0.25 -12.75
C LYS A 31 6.23 0.78 -12.56
N VAL A 32 7.18 0.44 -11.72
CA VAL A 32 8.37 1.24 -11.43
C VAL A 32 9.57 0.51 -12.02
N LYS A 33 10.32 1.17 -12.88
CA LYS A 33 11.55 0.61 -13.43
C LYS A 33 12.71 0.80 -12.47
N ALA A 34 13.71 -0.04 -12.57
CA ALA A 34 14.93 0.07 -11.78
C ALA A 34 15.56 1.49 -11.83
N ASN A 35 15.52 2.12 -13.01
CA ASN A 35 16.10 3.45 -13.23
C ASN A 35 15.20 4.62 -12.79
N ASP A 36 13.98 4.36 -12.37
CA ASP A 36 13.05 5.42 -11.90
C ASP A 36 13.33 5.80 -10.44
N TRP A 37 14.06 4.97 -9.70
CA TRP A 37 14.39 5.22 -8.32
C TRP A 37 15.44 6.32 -8.18
N THR A 38 15.16 7.27 -7.32
CA THR A 38 16.05 8.38 -6.99
C THR A 38 16.63 8.17 -5.59
N TYR A 39 17.95 8.17 -5.48
CA TYR A 39 18.62 8.12 -4.18
C TYR A 39 18.57 9.48 -3.49
N SER A 40 18.25 9.47 -2.22
CA SER A 40 18.27 10.63 -1.33
C SER A 40 19.06 10.34 -0.06
N GLN A 41 19.82 11.34 0.36
CA GLN A 41 20.52 11.36 1.64
C GLN A 41 20.09 12.63 2.37
N LEU A 42 19.05 12.52 3.16
CA LEU A 42 18.53 13.63 3.95
C LEU A 42 18.64 13.30 5.43
N ASP A 43 19.26 14.19 6.21
CA ASP A 43 19.38 14.08 7.67
C ASP A 43 19.94 12.73 8.17
N ASN A 44 20.99 12.22 7.51
CA ASN A 44 21.59 10.91 7.75
C ASN A 44 20.65 9.72 7.49
N ASN A 45 19.58 9.94 6.75
CA ASN A 45 18.63 8.89 6.37
C ASN A 45 18.81 8.58 4.88
N ASN A 46 19.43 7.45 4.58
CA ASN A 46 19.66 7.00 3.22
C ASN A 46 18.44 6.21 2.72
N TYR A 47 17.86 6.63 1.61
CA TYR A 47 16.74 5.93 1.00
C TYR A 47 16.64 6.19 -0.50
N TYR A 48 15.93 5.31 -1.18
CA TYR A 48 15.51 5.48 -2.56
C TYR A 48 14.02 5.78 -2.61
N TYR A 49 13.61 6.65 -3.50
CA TYR A 49 12.19 7.00 -3.66
C TYR A 49 11.81 7.13 -5.13
N VAL A 50 10.52 6.97 -5.39
CA VAL A 50 9.89 7.28 -6.68
C VAL A 50 8.54 7.93 -6.41
N GLY A 51 8.39 9.17 -6.87
CA GLY A 51 7.14 9.92 -6.79
C GLY A 51 6.35 9.81 -8.09
N LEU A 52 5.06 9.54 -7.99
CA LEU A 52 4.19 9.30 -9.14
C LEU A 52 2.88 10.07 -9.01
N ASN A 53 2.38 10.57 -10.15
CA ASN A 53 1.08 11.24 -10.20
C ASN A 53 -0.05 10.21 -10.22
N VAL A 54 -0.98 10.34 -9.28
CA VAL A 54 -2.16 9.47 -9.13
C VAL A 54 -3.39 10.38 -8.91
N PRO A 55 -3.98 10.92 -9.96
CA PRO A 55 -5.07 11.90 -9.88
C PRO A 55 -6.32 11.35 -9.19
N GLU A 56 -6.46 10.04 -9.08
CA GLU A 56 -7.53 9.36 -8.35
C GLU A 56 -7.46 9.60 -6.83
N LEU A 57 -6.30 10.00 -6.30
CA LEU A 57 -6.10 10.40 -4.91
C LEU A 57 -6.62 11.83 -4.70
N THR A 58 -7.93 11.96 -4.73
CA THR A 58 -8.62 13.25 -4.57
C THR A 58 -8.63 13.70 -3.11
N SER A 59 -8.98 14.98 -2.88
CA SER A 59 -9.15 15.49 -1.52
C SER A 59 -10.23 14.73 -0.72
N ASN A 60 -11.26 14.21 -1.38
CA ASN A 60 -12.26 13.37 -0.72
C ASN A 60 -11.68 12.04 -0.26
N VAL A 61 -10.86 11.38 -1.09
CA VAL A 61 -10.14 10.15 -0.72
C VAL A 61 -9.19 10.44 0.44
N PHE A 62 -8.40 11.51 0.36
CA PHE A 62 -7.44 11.88 1.39
C PHE A 62 -8.10 12.11 2.76
N ASN A 63 -9.26 12.76 2.79
CA ASN A 63 -9.94 13.14 4.04
C ASN A 63 -10.90 12.07 4.59
N ARG A 64 -11.44 11.19 3.76
CA ARG A 64 -12.54 10.28 4.13
C ARG A 64 -12.37 8.85 3.64
N GLY A 65 -11.47 8.62 2.68
CA GLY A 65 -11.19 7.31 2.12
C GLY A 65 -10.09 6.58 2.86
N GLU A 66 -9.76 5.41 2.34
CA GLU A 66 -8.60 4.63 2.78
C GLU A 66 -7.71 4.35 1.56
N VAL A 67 -6.40 4.45 1.76
CA VAL A 67 -5.40 4.12 0.73
C VAL A 67 -4.47 3.06 1.30
N LYS A 68 -4.34 1.96 0.57
CA LYS A 68 -3.39 0.87 0.85
C LYS A 68 -2.48 0.68 -0.35
N ALA A 69 -1.25 0.29 -0.10
CA ALA A 69 -0.36 -0.12 -1.17
C ALA A 69 0.22 -1.50 -0.93
N TYR A 70 0.53 -2.19 -2.00
CA TYR A 70 1.08 -3.54 -1.98
C TYR A 70 2.23 -3.62 -2.98
N LEU A 71 3.34 -4.24 -2.58
CA LEU A 71 4.37 -4.72 -3.50
C LEU A 71 3.91 -6.04 -4.10
N VAL A 72 3.96 -6.17 -5.42
CA VAL A 72 3.45 -7.33 -6.15
C VAL A 72 4.59 -8.07 -6.83
N TYR A 73 4.74 -9.34 -6.54
CA TYR A 73 5.70 -10.23 -7.18
C TYR A 73 4.98 -11.21 -8.10
N ASP A 74 5.61 -11.51 -9.23
CA ASP A 74 5.20 -12.58 -10.15
C ASP A 74 3.72 -12.54 -10.54
N ARG A 75 3.18 -11.34 -10.78
CA ARG A 75 1.74 -11.10 -11.08
C ARG A 75 1.15 -12.09 -12.10
N HIS A 76 1.94 -12.49 -13.07
CA HIS A 76 1.51 -13.36 -14.17
C HIS A 76 1.76 -14.85 -13.91
N ASP A 77 2.39 -15.19 -12.82
CA ASP A 77 2.59 -16.58 -12.39
C ASP A 77 1.45 -17.02 -11.48
N VAL A 78 0.58 -17.90 -12.00
CA VAL A 78 -0.61 -18.37 -11.28
C VAL A 78 -0.27 -19.05 -9.94
N TYR A 79 0.93 -19.61 -9.81
CA TYR A 79 1.35 -20.36 -8.62
C TYR A 79 2.18 -19.51 -7.63
N ASN A 80 2.91 -18.52 -8.14
CA ASN A 80 3.87 -17.75 -7.34
C ASN A 80 3.50 -16.29 -7.12
N ALA A 81 2.41 -15.81 -7.73
CA ALA A 81 1.94 -14.45 -7.55
C ALA A 81 1.69 -14.12 -6.06
N ARG A 82 2.35 -13.09 -5.56
CA ARG A 82 2.29 -12.65 -4.17
C ARG A 82 2.10 -11.15 -4.07
N LYS A 83 1.36 -10.73 -3.04
CA LYS A 83 1.21 -9.33 -2.67
C LYS A 83 1.61 -9.14 -1.22
N HIS A 84 2.50 -8.20 -0.98
CA HIS A 84 2.91 -7.81 0.36
C HIS A 84 2.39 -6.41 0.65
N ALA A 85 1.58 -6.29 1.71
CA ALA A 85 1.09 -4.99 2.15
C ALA A 85 2.26 -4.13 2.62
N LEU A 86 2.26 -2.86 2.25
CA LEU A 86 3.23 -1.89 2.73
C LEU A 86 2.79 -1.29 4.08
N PRO A 87 3.70 -1.04 5.01
CA PRO A 87 5.15 -1.26 4.89
C PRO A 87 5.52 -2.75 4.92
N TYR A 88 6.46 -3.15 4.07
CA TYR A 88 6.96 -4.52 3.99
C TYR A 88 8.45 -4.56 4.32
N VAL A 89 8.82 -5.36 5.31
CA VAL A 89 10.20 -5.51 5.80
C VAL A 89 10.69 -6.90 5.50
N MET A 90 11.88 -6.98 4.90
CA MET A 90 12.58 -8.22 4.60
C MET A 90 13.90 -8.27 5.36
N HIS A 91 14.21 -9.43 5.92
CA HIS A 91 15.55 -9.72 6.42
C HIS A 91 16.38 -10.31 5.28
N LYS A 92 17.58 -9.81 5.12
CA LYS A 92 18.54 -10.21 4.10
C LYS A 92 19.85 -10.64 4.73
N GLU A 93 20.56 -11.47 4.00
CA GLU A 93 21.93 -11.84 4.32
C GLU A 93 22.79 -11.76 3.05
N GLU A 94 24.00 -11.27 3.20
CA GLU A 94 24.98 -11.20 2.15
C GLU A 94 26.36 -11.54 2.71
N PHE A 95 27.18 -12.22 1.91
CA PHE A 95 28.55 -12.55 2.33
C PHE A 95 29.48 -11.40 1.97
N ASP A 96 29.99 -10.70 2.99
CA ASP A 96 31.02 -9.66 2.82
C ASP A 96 32.39 -10.33 2.61
N ALA A 97 32.87 -10.31 1.39
CA ALA A 97 34.15 -10.91 1.04
C ALA A 97 35.36 -10.17 1.65
N ALA A 98 35.22 -8.90 2.03
CA ALA A 98 36.29 -8.13 2.66
C ALA A 98 36.44 -8.50 4.13
N GLN A 99 35.35 -8.70 4.84
CA GLN A 99 35.34 -9.13 6.24
C GLN A 99 35.36 -10.66 6.38
N ARG A 100 35.09 -11.40 5.31
CA ARG A 100 34.94 -12.86 5.28
C ARG A 100 33.86 -13.38 6.24
N ASP A 101 32.76 -12.63 6.34
CA ASP A 101 31.65 -12.96 7.24
C ASP A 101 30.30 -12.64 6.57
N TRP A 102 29.23 -13.18 7.17
CA TRP A 102 27.86 -12.91 6.73
C TRP A 102 27.34 -11.64 7.39
N VAL A 103 26.80 -10.76 6.57
CA VAL A 103 26.17 -9.52 6.99
C VAL A 103 24.66 -9.69 6.94
N PHE A 104 24.00 -9.34 8.02
CA PHE A 104 22.56 -9.37 8.14
C PHE A 104 22.02 -7.95 8.16
N TYR A 105 21.05 -7.65 7.30
CA TYR A 105 20.46 -6.34 7.20
C TYR A 105 18.95 -6.43 6.90
N THR A 106 18.27 -5.31 6.93
CA THR A 106 16.85 -5.23 6.58
C THR A 106 16.64 -4.35 5.36
N GLU A 107 15.73 -4.76 4.51
CA GLU A 107 15.15 -3.95 3.45
C GLU A 107 13.71 -3.61 3.81
N THR A 108 13.33 -2.37 3.62
CA THR A 108 11.98 -1.89 3.92
C THR A 108 11.42 -1.17 2.71
N PHE A 109 10.26 -1.61 2.25
CA PHE A 109 9.43 -0.87 1.31
C PHE A 109 8.29 -0.22 2.08
N ASP A 110 8.12 1.07 1.92
CA ASP A 110 6.98 1.82 2.45
C ASP A 110 6.40 2.77 1.39
N PHE A 111 5.34 3.47 1.72
CA PHE A 111 4.78 4.47 0.85
C PHE A 111 4.19 5.63 1.65
N THR A 112 4.20 6.79 1.02
CA THR A 112 3.46 7.97 1.46
C THR A 112 2.57 8.44 0.33
N TYR A 113 1.51 9.17 0.64
CA TYR A 113 0.63 9.71 -0.37
C TYR A 113 0.06 11.07 0.05
N GLY A 114 -0.34 11.82 -0.96
CA GLY A 114 -1.05 13.07 -0.80
C GLY A 114 -2.13 13.22 -1.86
N ILE A 115 -2.68 14.41 -1.99
CA ILE A 115 -3.69 14.69 -3.02
C ILE A 115 -3.01 14.70 -4.38
N GLY A 116 -3.38 13.74 -5.23
CA GLY A 116 -2.89 13.62 -6.60
C GLY A 116 -1.57 12.88 -6.77
N TRP A 117 -0.95 12.33 -5.71
CA TRP A 117 0.34 11.67 -5.82
C TRP A 117 0.54 10.54 -4.81
N VAL A 118 1.42 9.62 -5.14
CA VAL A 118 1.98 8.60 -4.25
C VAL A 118 3.50 8.60 -4.39
N GLU A 119 4.20 8.28 -3.32
CA GLU A 119 5.64 8.05 -3.31
C GLU A 119 5.92 6.72 -2.66
N PHE A 120 6.66 5.87 -3.37
CA PHE A 120 7.19 4.63 -2.82
C PHE A 120 8.61 4.86 -2.36
N ASN A 121 8.95 4.32 -1.20
CA ASN A 121 10.25 4.42 -0.58
C ASN A 121 10.86 3.04 -0.38
N PHE A 122 12.15 2.94 -0.61
CA PHE A 122 12.96 1.77 -0.30
C PHE A 122 14.13 2.18 0.59
N ARG A 123 14.33 1.44 1.66
CA ARG A 123 15.42 1.67 2.62
C ARG A 123 16.10 0.37 2.96
N MET A 124 17.41 0.41 3.11
CA MET A 124 18.18 -0.61 3.80
C MET A 124 18.53 -0.11 5.21
N SER A 125 18.84 -1.00 6.14
CA SER A 125 19.42 -0.57 7.41
C SER A 125 20.75 0.17 7.17
N ASP A 126 21.06 1.16 8.00
CA ASP A 126 22.22 2.05 7.83
C ASP A 126 23.53 1.30 7.62
N PHE A 127 23.71 0.20 8.34
CA PHE A 127 24.89 -0.64 8.23
C PHE A 127 25.11 -1.18 6.80
N ALA A 128 24.05 -1.53 6.08
CA ALA A 128 24.16 -2.01 4.71
C ALA A 128 24.71 -0.94 3.75
N TYR A 129 24.32 0.32 3.95
CA TYR A 129 24.88 1.44 3.20
C TYR A 129 26.36 1.69 3.54
N GLU A 130 26.75 1.59 4.80
CA GLU A 130 28.14 1.82 5.25
C GLU A 130 29.12 0.83 4.62
N ILE A 131 28.71 -0.41 4.43
CA ILE A 131 29.55 -1.44 3.79
C ILE A 131 29.36 -1.53 2.28
N GLY A 132 28.56 -0.64 1.68
CA GLY A 132 28.40 -0.52 0.23
C GLY A 132 27.60 -1.63 -0.44
N ILE A 133 26.63 -2.24 0.26
CA ILE A 133 25.71 -3.20 -0.34
C ILE A 133 24.90 -2.50 -1.45
N ASP A 134 24.89 -3.10 -2.64
CA ASP A 134 24.03 -2.67 -3.73
C ASP A 134 22.56 -3.00 -3.37
N PRO A 135 21.66 -2.02 -3.40
CA PRO A 135 20.25 -2.27 -3.14
C PRO A 135 19.60 -3.27 -4.10
N GLY A 136 20.21 -3.53 -5.25
CA GLY A 136 19.70 -4.50 -6.22
C GLY A 136 18.28 -4.17 -6.72
N LEU A 137 17.93 -2.89 -6.81
CA LEU A 137 16.61 -2.45 -7.26
C LEU A 137 16.36 -2.89 -8.70
N THR A 138 15.27 -3.61 -8.89
CA THR A 138 14.81 -4.11 -10.19
C THR A 138 13.50 -3.46 -10.59
N ASP A 139 12.97 -3.83 -11.75
CA ASP A 139 11.60 -3.44 -12.14
C ASP A 139 10.61 -4.05 -11.16
N MET A 140 9.73 -3.21 -10.61
CA MET A 140 8.77 -3.59 -9.56
C MET A 140 7.36 -3.18 -9.93
N GLU A 141 6.39 -3.92 -9.42
CA GLU A 141 4.97 -3.58 -9.55
C GLU A 141 4.35 -3.29 -8.18
N PHE A 142 3.56 -2.23 -8.12
CA PHE A 142 2.80 -1.87 -6.94
C PHE A 142 1.31 -1.77 -7.27
N ASP A 143 0.47 -2.22 -6.36
CA ASP A 143 -0.96 -1.94 -6.40
C ASP A 143 -1.31 -0.91 -5.34
N VAL A 144 -1.88 0.20 -5.77
CA VAL A 144 -2.51 1.20 -4.89
C VAL A 144 -4.01 0.93 -4.87
N VAL A 145 -4.53 0.61 -3.72
CA VAL A 145 -5.94 0.32 -3.49
C VAL A 145 -6.58 1.52 -2.81
N ILE A 146 -7.52 2.14 -3.51
CA ILE A 146 -8.26 3.31 -3.05
C ILE A 146 -9.67 2.87 -2.69
N THR A 147 -10.05 3.06 -1.43
CA THR A 147 -11.41 2.86 -0.94
C THR A 147 -12.08 4.20 -0.74
N ARG A 148 -13.21 4.42 -1.38
CA ARG A 148 -14.01 5.64 -1.28
C ARG A 148 -15.27 5.37 -0.47
N PRO A 149 -15.67 6.29 0.43
CA PRO A 149 -16.93 6.20 1.16
C PRO A 149 -18.12 6.41 0.23
#